data_af6c451cd3807969e12b36f394f2f386
#
_entry.id   af6c451cd3807969e12b36f394f2f386
#
_cell.length_a   1.000
_cell.length_b   1.000
_cell.length_c   1.000
_cell.angle_alpha   90.00
_cell.angle_beta   90.00
_cell.angle_gamma   90.00
#
_symmetry.space_group_name_H-M   'P 1'
#
loop_
_entity.id
_entity.type
_entity.pdbx_description
1 polymer ?
#
loop_
_entity_poly.entity_id
_entity_poly.type
_entity_poly.pdbx_seq_one_letter_code
_entity_poly.pdbx_strand_id
1 'polypeptide(L)'
;MIDGPYFVLIVAGVLGTGVVAGVFCGFSTFVMRGLAALPPAQGVAAMNAINVSAVTPAFMLVFAGTAVLCAMIAVVTFVLWPDEGKVELLLGSALFLFGSFGLTLVANVPRNDALARVEPGTPEAAAYWPTYVREWTMWNHVRTVASAAAAVVYLLALS
;
A
#
# COMPACT_ATOMS: atom_id res chain seq x y z
N MET A 1 -15.69 15.58 -20.84
CA MET A 1 -15.86 16.03 -19.42
C MET A 1 -16.03 14.79 -18.56
N ILE A 2 -15.30 14.72 -17.44
CA ILE A 2 -15.43 13.64 -16.47
C ILE A 2 -16.64 13.92 -15.60
N ASP A 3 -17.75 13.18 -15.80
CA ASP A 3 -19.02 13.39 -15.11
C ASP A 3 -19.73 12.06 -14.78
N GLY A 4 -20.86 12.16 -14.12
CA GLY A 4 -21.72 11.01 -13.81
C GLY A 4 -21.01 9.86 -13.09
N PRO A 5 -21.27 8.60 -13.47
CA PRO A 5 -20.67 7.42 -12.81
C PRO A 5 -19.14 7.37 -12.88
N TYR A 6 -18.56 7.93 -13.94
CA TYR A 6 -17.11 7.96 -14.09
C TYR A 6 -16.45 8.90 -13.06
N PHE A 7 -17.04 10.08 -12.82
CA PHE A 7 -16.62 10.96 -11.73
C PHE A 7 -16.65 10.25 -10.36
N VAL A 8 -17.75 9.55 -10.06
CA VAL A 8 -17.90 8.81 -8.80
C VAL A 8 -16.81 7.73 -8.66
N LEU A 9 -16.49 7.01 -9.73
CA LEU A 9 -15.44 6.00 -9.75
C LEU A 9 -14.07 6.60 -9.42
N ILE A 10 -13.74 7.76 -10.00
CA ILE A 10 -12.47 8.44 -9.74
C ILE A 10 -12.40 8.96 -8.30
N VAL A 11 -13.49 9.56 -7.80
CA VAL A 11 -13.55 9.99 -6.38
C VAL A 11 -13.36 8.82 -5.43
N ALA A 12 -13.97 7.65 -5.71
CA ALA A 12 -13.73 6.45 -4.93
C ALA A 12 -12.25 6.00 -5.00
N GLY A 13 -11.62 6.12 -6.17
CA GLY A 13 -10.19 5.89 -6.36
C GLY A 13 -9.32 6.83 -5.52
N VAL A 14 -9.62 8.13 -5.50
CA VAL A 14 -8.94 9.13 -4.64
C VAL A 14 -9.03 8.74 -3.18
N LEU A 15 -10.23 8.44 -2.70
CA LEU A 15 -10.46 8.06 -1.30
C LEU A 15 -9.73 6.77 -0.93
N GLY A 16 -9.84 5.74 -1.78
CA GLY A 16 -9.18 4.46 -1.55
C GLY A 16 -7.66 4.58 -1.50
N THR A 17 -7.05 5.24 -2.50
CA THR A 17 -5.60 5.45 -2.54
C THR A 17 -5.11 6.33 -1.40
N GLY A 18 -5.88 7.35 -1.01
CA GLY A 18 -5.59 8.22 0.12
C GLY A 18 -5.64 7.49 1.47
N VAL A 19 -6.64 6.63 1.71
CA VAL A 19 -6.73 5.82 2.92
C VAL A 19 -5.55 4.84 3.01
N VAL A 20 -5.21 4.16 1.92
CA VAL A 20 -4.06 3.24 1.87
C VAL A 20 -2.75 4.00 2.12
N ALA A 21 -2.58 5.19 1.52
CA ALA A 21 -1.43 6.06 1.76
C ALA A 21 -1.31 6.42 3.25
N GLY A 22 -2.43 6.76 3.90
CA GLY A 22 -2.48 7.08 5.33
C GLY A 22 -2.06 5.91 6.21
N VAL A 23 -2.55 4.71 5.93
CA VAL A 23 -2.14 3.49 6.66
C VAL A 23 -0.64 3.24 6.50
N PHE A 24 -0.12 3.27 5.28
CA PHE A 24 1.32 3.06 5.03
C PHE A 24 2.19 4.18 5.61
N CYS A 25 1.70 5.42 5.60
CA CYS A 25 2.36 6.55 6.26
C CYS A 25 2.50 6.30 7.77
N GLY A 26 1.46 5.81 8.43
CA GLY A 26 1.52 5.42 9.85
C GLY A 26 2.62 4.39 10.12
N PHE A 27 2.71 3.34 9.30
CA PHE A 27 3.78 2.35 9.40
C PHE A 27 5.16 2.97 9.12
N SER A 28 5.27 3.85 8.13
CA SER A 28 6.54 4.52 7.77
C SER A 28 7.07 5.46 8.83
N THR A 29 6.18 6.07 9.63
CA THR A 29 6.55 7.18 10.52
C THR A 29 6.66 6.81 11.98
N PHE A 30 5.72 6.01 12.51
CA PHE A 30 5.69 5.71 13.95
C PHE A 30 5.53 4.23 14.29
N VAL A 31 4.77 3.42 13.53
CA VAL A 31 4.53 2.01 13.89
C VAL A 31 5.83 1.22 13.87
N MET A 32 6.58 1.25 12.75
CA MET A 32 7.84 0.51 12.64
C MET A 32 8.92 1.03 13.61
N ARG A 33 8.92 2.32 13.91
CA ARG A 33 9.80 2.89 14.95
C ARG A 33 9.47 2.36 16.35
N GLY A 34 8.17 2.29 16.68
CA GLY A 34 7.71 1.71 17.94
C GLY A 34 8.07 0.24 18.06
N LEU A 35 7.85 -0.56 17.01
CA LEU A 35 8.23 -1.98 16.98
C LEU A 35 9.75 -2.19 17.10
N ALA A 36 10.54 -1.34 16.44
CA ALA A 36 12.00 -1.41 16.49
C ALA A 36 12.59 -1.07 17.88
N ALA A 37 11.85 -0.33 18.71
CA ALA A 37 12.25 -0.01 20.08
C ALA A 37 11.98 -1.15 21.07
N LEU A 38 11.21 -2.18 20.68
CA LEU A 38 10.96 -3.36 21.51
C LEU A 38 12.17 -4.33 21.50
N PRO A 39 12.32 -5.16 22.53
CA PRO A 39 13.19 -6.31 22.45
C PRO A 39 12.88 -7.15 21.21
N PRO A 40 13.88 -7.69 20.48
CA PRO A 40 13.65 -8.36 19.20
C PRO A 40 12.54 -9.43 19.22
N ALA A 41 12.48 -10.25 20.28
CA ALA A 41 11.45 -11.27 20.44
C ALA A 41 10.03 -10.67 20.43
N GLN A 42 9.84 -9.55 21.11
CA GLN A 42 8.55 -8.86 21.17
C GLN A 42 8.23 -8.15 19.85
N GLY A 43 9.23 -7.54 19.21
CA GLY A 43 9.08 -6.90 17.90
C GLY A 43 8.66 -7.89 16.82
N VAL A 44 9.32 -9.04 16.74
CA VAL A 44 8.98 -10.14 15.82
C VAL A 44 7.57 -10.66 16.07
N ALA A 45 7.23 -10.96 17.34
CA ALA A 45 5.91 -11.47 17.69
C ALA A 45 4.80 -10.46 17.36
N ALA A 46 5.00 -9.17 17.68
CA ALA A 46 4.04 -8.12 17.41
C ALA A 46 3.85 -7.91 15.90
N MET A 47 4.94 -7.88 15.12
CA MET A 47 4.83 -7.70 13.66
C MET A 47 4.16 -8.90 12.98
N ASN A 48 4.43 -10.13 13.42
CA ASN A 48 3.73 -11.32 12.92
C ASN A 48 2.22 -11.25 13.22
N ALA A 49 1.83 -10.81 14.41
CA ALA A 49 0.42 -10.60 14.76
C ALA A 49 -0.24 -9.52 13.88
N ILE A 50 0.47 -8.41 13.58
CA ILE A 50 0.01 -7.38 12.66
C ILE A 50 -0.17 -7.94 11.25
N ASN A 51 0.79 -8.71 10.73
CA ASN A 51 0.72 -9.31 9.41
C ASN A 51 -0.48 -10.25 9.26
N VAL A 52 -0.79 -11.05 10.28
CA VAL A 52 -1.99 -11.90 10.31
C VAL A 52 -3.25 -11.03 10.32
N SER A 53 -3.28 -9.98 11.14
CA SER A 53 -4.42 -9.07 11.24
C SER A 53 -4.64 -8.25 9.97
N ALA A 54 -3.60 -7.98 9.18
CA ALA A 54 -3.71 -7.26 7.92
C ALA A 54 -4.46 -8.06 6.82
N VAL A 55 -4.58 -9.39 6.97
CA VAL A 55 -5.32 -10.24 6.01
C VAL A 55 -6.82 -10.32 6.36
N THR A 56 -7.30 -9.53 7.33
CA THR A 56 -8.73 -9.49 7.65
C THR A 56 -9.57 -8.87 6.53
N PRO A 57 -10.87 -9.27 6.40
CA PRO A 57 -11.74 -8.77 5.34
C PRO A 57 -11.82 -7.24 5.26
N ALA A 58 -11.76 -6.55 6.40
CA ALA A 58 -11.88 -5.09 6.44
C ALA A 58 -10.69 -4.39 5.73
N PHE A 59 -9.44 -4.77 6.05
CA PHE A 59 -8.28 -4.19 5.40
C PHE A 59 -8.14 -4.65 3.95
N MET A 60 -8.44 -5.93 3.67
CA MET A 60 -8.40 -6.46 2.31
C MET A 60 -9.43 -5.80 1.40
N LEU A 61 -10.63 -5.47 1.91
CA LEU A 61 -11.63 -4.70 1.16
C LEU A 61 -11.07 -3.33 0.76
N VAL A 62 -10.42 -2.62 1.68
CA VAL A 62 -9.82 -1.33 1.38
C VAL A 62 -8.66 -1.49 0.41
N PHE A 63 -7.70 -2.37 0.68
CA PHE A 63 -6.46 -2.46 -0.09
C PHE A 63 -6.66 -3.11 -1.47
N ALA A 64 -7.22 -4.32 -1.52
CA ALA A 64 -7.50 -5.02 -2.78
C ALA A 64 -8.67 -4.38 -3.53
N GLY A 65 -9.69 -3.89 -2.82
CA GLY A 65 -10.79 -3.13 -3.42
C GLY A 65 -10.29 -1.86 -4.12
N THR A 66 -9.34 -1.13 -3.52
CA THR A 66 -8.71 0.02 -4.19
C THR A 66 -7.92 -0.40 -5.44
N ALA A 67 -7.23 -1.55 -5.41
CA ALA A 67 -6.56 -2.05 -6.61
C ALA A 67 -7.54 -2.37 -7.73
N VAL A 68 -8.69 -2.98 -7.41
CA VAL A 68 -9.76 -3.21 -8.38
C VAL A 68 -10.32 -1.89 -8.93
N LEU A 69 -10.55 -0.89 -8.07
CA LEU A 69 -10.99 0.45 -8.50
C LEU A 69 -9.98 1.09 -9.46
N CYS A 70 -8.68 1.05 -9.13
CA CYS A 70 -7.64 1.59 -9.99
C CYS A 70 -7.57 0.86 -11.34
N ALA A 71 -7.72 -0.46 -11.36
CA ALA A 71 -7.79 -1.23 -12.59
C ALA A 71 -9.03 -0.86 -13.42
N MET A 72 -10.19 -0.69 -12.78
CA MET A 72 -11.42 -0.23 -13.46
C MET A 72 -11.24 1.18 -14.04
N ILE A 73 -10.66 2.12 -13.27
CA ILE A 73 -10.35 3.48 -13.77
C ILE A 73 -9.47 3.38 -15.02
N ALA A 74 -8.40 2.59 -14.97
CA ALA A 74 -7.50 2.43 -16.11
C ALA A 74 -8.23 1.87 -17.35
N VAL A 75 -9.03 0.82 -17.18
CA VAL A 75 -9.81 0.21 -18.28
C VAL A 75 -10.82 1.20 -18.85
N VAL A 76 -11.62 1.87 -18.01
CA VAL A 76 -12.61 2.83 -18.45
C VAL A 76 -11.96 4.02 -19.17
N THR A 77 -10.84 4.54 -18.61
CA THR A 77 -10.05 5.60 -19.26
C THR A 77 -9.56 5.18 -20.64
N PHE A 78 -9.03 3.94 -20.74
CA PHE A 78 -8.54 3.42 -22.01
C PHE A 78 -9.63 3.23 -23.05
N VAL A 79 -10.83 2.80 -22.63
CA VAL A 79 -11.98 2.58 -23.52
C VAL A 79 -12.62 3.90 -23.96
N LEU A 80 -12.85 4.82 -23.02
CA LEU A 80 -13.51 6.10 -23.31
C LEU A 80 -12.56 7.11 -23.96
N TRP A 81 -11.26 7.01 -23.68
CA TRP A 81 -10.18 7.88 -24.14
C TRP A 81 -10.54 9.37 -24.08
N PRO A 82 -10.85 9.93 -22.89
CA PRO A 82 -11.27 11.30 -22.76
C PRO A 82 -10.18 12.26 -23.24
N ASP A 83 -10.56 13.43 -23.74
CA ASP A 83 -9.62 14.43 -24.24
C ASP A 83 -8.74 14.98 -23.12
N GLU A 84 -9.32 15.16 -21.93
CA GLU A 84 -8.65 15.70 -20.74
C GLU A 84 -8.54 14.64 -19.62
N GLY A 85 -7.51 14.73 -18.80
CA GLY A 85 -7.30 13.91 -17.61
C GLY A 85 -6.88 12.46 -17.84
N LYS A 86 -6.80 11.97 -19.09
CA LYS A 86 -6.47 10.57 -19.38
C LYS A 86 -5.08 10.15 -18.92
N VAL A 87 -4.10 11.04 -19.05
CA VAL A 87 -2.73 10.76 -18.64
C VAL A 87 -2.65 10.63 -17.12
N GLU A 88 -3.28 11.56 -16.42
CA GLU A 88 -3.37 11.58 -14.96
C GLU A 88 -4.07 10.33 -14.45
N LEU A 89 -5.19 9.92 -15.05
CA LEU A 89 -5.94 8.74 -14.64
C LEU A 89 -5.15 7.43 -14.85
N LEU A 90 -4.49 7.30 -15.99
CA LEU A 90 -3.64 6.13 -16.26
C LEU A 90 -2.39 6.13 -15.37
N LEU A 91 -1.76 7.29 -15.13
CA LEU A 91 -0.62 7.42 -14.24
C LEU A 91 -0.99 7.11 -12.79
N GLY A 92 -2.10 7.65 -12.29
CA GLY A 92 -2.60 7.35 -10.94
C GLY A 92 -2.87 5.86 -10.75
N SER A 93 -3.50 5.21 -11.75
CA SER A 93 -3.73 3.77 -11.75
C SER A 93 -2.43 2.98 -11.73
N ALA A 94 -1.46 3.34 -12.58
CA ALA A 94 -0.15 2.67 -12.64
C ALA A 94 0.63 2.84 -11.33
N LEU A 95 0.64 4.03 -10.74
CA LEU A 95 1.30 4.31 -9.46
C LEU A 95 0.75 3.40 -8.35
N PHE A 96 -0.57 3.25 -8.24
CA PHE A 96 -1.14 2.38 -7.22
C PHE A 96 -0.95 0.91 -7.53
N LEU A 97 -1.27 0.46 -8.74
CA LEU A 97 -1.23 -0.95 -9.12
C LEU A 97 0.19 -1.53 -9.07
N PHE A 98 1.18 -0.79 -9.54
CA PHE A 98 2.57 -1.27 -9.55
C PHE A 98 3.36 -0.78 -8.33
N GLY A 99 3.28 0.52 -8.00
CA GLY A 99 4.08 1.14 -6.94
C GLY A 99 3.57 0.86 -5.52
N SER A 100 2.30 0.45 -5.36
CA SER A 100 1.73 0.10 -4.05
C SER A 100 1.34 -1.38 -3.98
N PHE A 101 0.34 -1.79 -4.75
CA PHE A 101 -0.20 -3.16 -4.70
C PHE A 101 0.81 -4.20 -5.17
N GLY A 102 1.35 -4.05 -6.38
CA GLY A 102 2.36 -4.97 -6.93
C GLY A 102 3.61 -5.04 -6.06
N LEU A 103 4.10 -3.89 -5.59
CA LEU A 103 5.26 -3.83 -4.71
C LEU A 103 5.02 -4.54 -3.36
N THR A 104 3.79 -4.50 -2.83
CA THR A 104 3.41 -5.28 -1.65
C THR A 104 3.66 -6.77 -1.89
N LEU A 105 3.22 -7.29 -3.02
CA LEU A 105 3.32 -8.73 -3.34
C LEU A 105 4.77 -9.19 -3.55
N VAL A 106 5.61 -8.35 -4.17
CA VAL A 106 6.97 -8.75 -4.54
C VAL A 106 8.04 -8.34 -3.51
N ALA A 107 7.76 -7.39 -2.64
CA ALA A 107 8.74 -6.87 -1.70
C ALA A 107 8.34 -7.10 -0.23
N ASN A 108 7.14 -6.66 0.20
CA ASN A 108 6.78 -6.72 1.61
C ASN A 108 6.27 -8.10 2.04
N VAL A 109 5.43 -8.76 1.23
CA VAL A 109 4.91 -10.11 1.54
C VAL A 109 6.03 -11.14 1.70
N PRO A 110 7.02 -11.26 0.78
CA PRO A 110 8.11 -12.23 0.98
C PRO A 110 8.94 -11.98 2.26
N ARG A 111 9.07 -10.72 2.68
CA ARG A 111 9.74 -10.37 3.94
C ARG A 111 8.90 -10.78 5.15
N ASN A 112 7.58 -10.58 5.08
CA ASN A 112 6.67 -11.05 6.12
C ASN A 112 6.72 -12.57 6.26
N ASP A 113 6.75 -13.29 5.14
CA ASP A 113 6.86 -14.75 5.12
C ASP A 113 8.20 -15.22 5.70
N ALA A 114 9.30 -14.51 5.41
CA ALA A 114 10.59 -14.80 5.99
C ALA A 114 10.60 -14.56 7.51
N LEU A 115 9.98 -13.45 7.98
CA LEU A 115 9.85 -13.15 9.40
C LEU A 115 9.01 -14.21 10.14
N ALA A 116 7.95 -14.71 9.51
CA ALA A 116 7.08 -15.72 10.09
C ALA A 116 7.75 -17.09 10.27
N ARG A 117 8.87 -17.36 9.59
CA ARG A 117 9.64 -18.61 9.69
C ARG A 117 10.65 -18.61 10.83
N VAL A 118 11.00 -17.45 11.38
CA VAL A 118 11.91 -17.36 12.53
C VAL A 118 11.12 -17.37 13.82
N GLU A 119 11.52 -18.24 14.75
CA GLU A 119 10.87 -18.36 16.06
C GLU A 119 11.24 -17.15 16.94
N PRO A 120 10.27 -16.39 17.47
CA PRO A 120 10.53 -15.28 18.37
C PRO A 120 11.34 -15.73 19.60
N GLY A 121 12.36 -14.95 19.98
CA GLY A 121 13.22 -15.26 21.13
C GLY A 121 14.47 -16.07 20.80
N THR A 122 14.63 -16.52 19.56
CA THR A 122 15.87 -17.18 19.12
C THR A 122 16.97 -16.18 18.76
N PRO A 123 18.26 -16.56 18.83
CA PRO A 123 19.36 -15.72 18.34
C PRO A 123 19.22 -15.35 16.86
N GLU A 124 18.66 -16.26 16.04
CA GLU A 124 18.41 -16.04 14.63
C GLU A 124 17.37 -14.90 14.42
N ALA A 125 16.26 -14.93 15.17
CA ALA A 125 15.27 -13.86 15.12
C ALA A 125 15.85 -12.51 15.56
N ALA A 126 16.68 -12.49 16.61
CA ALA A 126 17.35 -11.30 17.09
C ALA A 126 18.32 -10.71 16.05
N ALA A 127 19.04 -11.55 15.32
CA ALA A 127 19.95 -11.14 14.25
C ALA A 127 19.20 -10.64 13.00
N TYR A 128 18.06 -11.26 12.65
CA TYR A 128 17.27 -10.91 11.46
C TYR A 128 16.43 -9.65 11.63
N TRP A 129 15.92 -9.39 12.84
CA TRP A 129 14.97 -8.31 13.13
C TRP A 129 15.41 -6.92 12.63
N PRO A 130 16.66 -6.45 12.88
CA PRO A 130 17.09 -5.13 12.38
C PRO A 130 17.11 -5.03 10.86
N THR A 131 17.45 -6.10 10.16
CA THR A 131 17.45 -6.18 8.69
C THR A 131 16.03 -6.12 8.16
N TYR A 132 15.11 -6.90 8.75
CA TYR A 132 13.69 -6.86 8.42
C TYR A 132 13.12 -5.44 8.57
N VAL A 133 13.31 -4.81 9.74
CA VAL A 133 12.80 -3.44 9.99
C VAL A 133 13.28 -2.46 8.93
N ARG A 134 14.58 -2.46 8.64
CA ARG A 134 15.18 -1.55 7.64
C ARG A 134 14.59 -1.76 6.25
N GLU A 135 14.58 -2.99 5.77
CA GLU A 135 14.19 -3.30 4.41
C GLU A 135 12.67 -3.19 4.21
N TRP A 136 11.89 -3.71 5.15
CA TRP A 136 10.44 -3.62 5.10
C TRP A 136 9.99 -2.14 5.11
N THR A 137 10.58 -1.31 5.97
CA THR A 137 10.26 0.10 6.08
C THR A 137 10.65 0.87 4.82
N MET A 138 11.80 0.58 4.23
CA MET A 138 12.23 1.18 2.96
C MET A 138 11.19 0.95 1.85
N TRP A 139 10.75 -0.28 1.66
CA TRP A 139 9.72 -0.60 0.67
C TRP A 139 8.37 0.00 1.03
N ASN A 140 8.05 0.10 2.32
CA ASN A 140 6.84 0.77 2.77
C ASN A 140 6.85 2.27 2.47
N HIS A 141 8.00 2.96 2.55
CA HIS A 141 8.12 4.37 2.11
C HIS A 141 7.76 4.51 0.63
N VAL A 142 8.24 3.63 -0.23
CA VAL A 142 7.91 3.65 -1.67
C VAL A 142 6.41 3.47 -1.88
N ARG A 143 5.78 2.51 -1.19
CA ARG A 143 4.31 2.30 -1.25
C ARG A 143 3.53 3.51 -0.76
N THR A 144 3.98 4.16 0.32
CA THR A 144 3.36 5.38 0.86
C THR A 144 3.36 6.49 -0.19
N VAL A 145 4.54 6.76 -0.78
CA VAL A 145 4.69 7.81 -1.80
C VAL A 145 3.87 7.48 -3.04
N ALA A 146 3.92 6.24 -3.52
CA ALA A 146 3.17 5.82 -4.69
C ALA A 146 1.65 5.95 -4.50
N SER A 147 1.13 5.54 -3.32
CA SER A 147 -0.30 5.66 -3.01
C SER A 147 -0.74 7.12 -2.86
N ALA A 148 0.05 7.95 -2.19
CA ALA A 148 -0.23 9.37 -2.04
C ALA A 148 -0.18 10.11 -3.39
N ALA A 149 0.84 9.81 -4.20
CA ALA A 149 0.96 10.37 -5.55
C ALA A 149 -0.23 9.97 -6.43
N ALA A 150 -0.70 8.70 -6.35
CA ALA A 150 -1.88 8.25 -7.07
C ALA A 150 -3.13 9.07 -6.70
N ALA A 151 -3.35 9.34 -5.41
CA ALA A 151 -4.47 10.17 -4.96
C ALA A 151 -4.38 11.59 -5.49
N VAL A 152 -3.19 12.22 -5.43
CA VAL A 152 -2.97 13.58 -5.95
C VAL A 152 -3.21 13.64 -7.46
N VAL A 153 -2.66 12.69 -8.21
CA VAL A 153 -2.77 12.66 -9.67
C VAL A 153 -4.23 12.43 -10.11
N TYR A 154 -4.99 11.60 -9.40
CA TYR A 154 -6.43 11.47 -9.63
C TYR A 154 -7.21 12.77 -9.36
N LEU A 155 -6.83 13.52 -8.30
CA LEU A 155 -7.44 14.83 -8.04
C LEU A 155 -7.14 15.83 -9.15
N LEU A 156 -5.92 15.84 -9.71
CA LEU A 156 -5.55 16.70 -10.83
C LEU A 156 -6.34 16.36 -12.10
N ALA A 157 -6.73 15.11 -12.29
CA ALA A 157 -7.59 14.71 -13.41
C ALA A 157 -9.02 15.26 -13.29
N LEU A 158 -9.45 15.64 -12.08
CA LEU A 158 -10.79 16.20 -11.82
C LEU A 158 -10.82 17.74 -11.82
N SER A 159 -9.66 18.41 -11.90
CA SER A 159 -9.55 19.88 -11.95
C SER A 159 -9.55 20.39 -13.38
#